data_0e72880c87f55bb8fc1cb03f9a3b2791
#
_entry.id   0e72880c87f55bb8fc1cb03f9a3b2791
#
_cell.length_a   1.000
_cell.length_b   1.000
_cell.length_c   1.000
_cell.angle_alpha   90.00
_cell.angle_beta   90.00
_cell.angle_gamma   90.00
#
_symmetry.space_group_name_H-M   'P 1'
#
loop_
_entity.id
_entity.type
_entity.pdbx_description
1 polymer ?
#
loop_
_entity_poly.entity_id
_entity_poly.type
_entity_poly.pdbx_seq_one_letter_code
_entity_poly.pdbx_strand_id
1 'polypeptide(L)'
;MNYVLFLARASFRRRVPLLLLLPLPLAACGGDDRVLAAEAPFWPGDSIAPGGGDSLTPAPPQVPVDSTGLPVDSTPPAPAPTAPPGAHAGIPFGPFGLPAKLYSDEFNATSRALGPEVLLPELEAARRAGTRVVIRLVGGHSRYRKKNGSFSMEEWKARLDRYRDIDFSSYIEDGTVVGHFILDEPHDKSNWGGTLVPLATIDEMARYSKELWPTMPTIVRGWPAYLKGYNYKYLDAAWAQYSERFGPISTFMSENVRDAKASGLALVVGLNLLAGGTRGSGITGYVRGMYGMSPAQVKTWGAALLADPYVCAFLSWKYNEGYFSRPAIKSALAELSSKAKHAENRGCRKR
;
A
#
# COMPACT_ATOMS: atom_id res chain seq x y z
N MET A 1 3.60 -11.54 57.56
CA MET A 1 2.21 -11.40 58.08
C MET A 1 1.30 -11.89 56.97
N ASN A 2 0.60 -12.99 57.23
CA ASN A 2 -0.34 -13.70 56.35
C ASN A 2 -1.70 -12.99 56.27
N TYR A 3 -2.37 -13.07 55.14
CA TYR A 3 -3.84 -13.22 54.96
C TYR A 3 -4.06 -13.61 53.50
N VAL A 4 -4.32 -14.83 53.11
CA VAL A 4 -5.44 -15.77 53.14
C VAL A 4 -6.67 -15.35 52.31
N LEU A 5 -6.88 -16.17 51.27
CA LEU A 5 -8.02 -16.43 50.37
C LEU A 5 -9.43 -16.07 50.87
N PHE A 6 -10.30 -15.73 49.88
CA PHE A 6 -11.65 -16.29 49.81
C PHE A 6 -12.11 -16.44 48.33
N LEU A 7 -12.46 -17.69 48.01
CA LEU A 7 -13.18 -18.13 46.82
C LEU A 7 -14.69 -17.97 47.03
N ALA A 8 -15.44 -17.49 46.06
CA ALA A 8 -16.85 -17.74 45.95
C ALA A 8 -17.27 -18.10 44.53
N ARG A 9 -17.57 -19.40 44.33
CA ARG A 9 -18.27 -19.93 43.15
C ARG A 9 -19.76 -19.60 43.29
N ALA A 10 -20.35 -19.03 42.25
CA ALA A 10 -21.82 -19.02 42.08
C ALA A 10 -22.15 -19.64 40.71
N SER A 11 -22.67 -20.84 40.76
CA SER A 11 -23.30 -21.56 39.64
C SER A 11 -24.68 -20.99 39.36
N PHE A 12 -24.94 -20.51 38.15
CA PHE A 12 -26.30 -20.19 37.71
C PHE A 12 -26.64 -21.03 36.48
N ARG A 13 -27.41 -22.11 36.75
CA ARG A 13 -28.11 -22.89 35.71
C ARG A 13 -29.32 -22.09 35.26
N ARG A 14 -29.42 -21.74 33.98
CA ARG A 14 -30.68 -21.35 33.35
C ARG A 14 -31.01 -22.29 32.20
N ARG A 15 -32.22 -22.77 32.27
CA ARG A 15 -32.91 -23.71 31.38
C ARG A 15 -33.17 -23.05 30.03
N VAL A 16 -32.92 -23.80 28.95
CA VAL A 16 -33.28 -23.47 27.58
C VAL A 16 -34.69 -24.00 27.32
N PRO A 17 -35.62 -23.22 26.79
CA PRO A 17 -36.85 -23.78 26.23
C PRO A 17 -36.60 -24.16 24.75
N LEU A 18 -37.02 -25.38 24.47
CA LEU A 18 -37.12 -26.01 23.16
C LEU A 18 -38.20 -25.28 22.34
N LEU A 19 -37.86 -24.67 21.21
CA LEU A 19 -38.82 -24.14 20.25
C LEU A 19 -38.72 -24.90 18.93
N LEU A 20 -39.88 -25.37 18.47
CA LEU A 20 -40.11 -26.21 17.30
C LEU A 20 -39.59 -25.59 16.00
N LEU A 21 -38.99 -26.46 15.20
CA LEU A 21 -38.70 -26.26 13.78
C LEU A 21 -39.98 -26.38 12.95
N LEU A 22 -40.27 -25.36 12.17
CA LEU A 22 -41.14 -25.43 10.99
C LEU A 22 -40.29 -25.12 9.75
N PRO A 23 -40.40 -25.90 8.66
CA PRO A 23 -39.66 -25.64 7.43
C PRO A 23 -40.39 -24.61 6.57
N LEU A 24 -39.66 -23.62 6.05
CA LEU A 24 -40.09 -22.72 4.99
C LEU A 24 -39.18 -22.89 3.74
N PRO A 25 -39.72 -22.67 2.54
CA PRO A 25 -39.18 -23.21 1.30
C PRO A 25 -38.02 -22.43 0.74
N LEU A 26 -37.16 -23.15 -0.02
CA LEU A 26 -36.15 -22.61 -0.90
C LEU A 26 -36.79 -21.65 -1.92
N ALA A 27 -36.34 -20.40 -1.94
CA ALA A 27 -36.35 -19.56 -3.13
C ALA A 27 -34.92 -19.24 -3.48
N ALA A 28 -34.46 -19.81 -4.57
CA ALA A 28 -33.20 -19.46 -5.24
C ALA A 28 -33.36 -18.11 -5.97
N CYS A 29 -32.26 -17.45 -6.14
CA CYS A 29 -31.94 -16.25 -6.93
C CYS A 29 -31.69 -15.00 -6.11
N GLY A 30 -30.41 -14.61 -6.07
CA GLY A 30 -29.97 -13.33 -5.58
C GLY A 30 -28.46 -13.35 -5.39
N GLY A 31 -27.73 -12.88 -6.41
CA GLY A 31 -26.28 -12.77 -6.37
C GLY A 31 -25.82 -11.99 -5.15
N ASP A 32 -24.92 -12.59 -4.40
CA ASP A 32 -24.30 -12.00 -3.22
C ASP A 32 -23.23 -10.99 -3.64
N ASP A 33 -23.65 -9.78 -4.01
CA ASP A 33 -22.79 -8.60 -4.12
C ASP A 33 -22.41 -8.01 -2.75
N ARG A 34 -22.30 -8.85 -1.73
CA ARG A 34 -21.68 -8.51 -0.44
C ARG A 34 -20.18 -8.80 -0.45
N VAL A 35 -19.52 -8.41 -1.49
CA VAL A 35 -18.06 -8.37 -1.51
C VAL A 35 -17.66 -6.96 -1.20
N LEU A 36 -16.98 -6.81 -0.08
CA LEU A 36 -16.21 -5.67 0.41
C LEU A 36 -16.72 -5.01 1.71
N ALA A 37 -17.21 -5.82 2.65
CA ALA A 37 -16.83 -5.53 4.02
C ALA A 37 -15.34 -5.91 4.11
N ALA A 38 -14.45 -4.98 3.79
CA ALA A 38 -13.04 -5.18 3.98
C ALA A 38 -12.80 -5.52 5.44
N GLU A 39 -12.35 -6.73 5.70
CA GLU A 39 -11.74 -7.07 6.99
C GLU A 39 -10.68 -6.01 7.24
N ALA A 40 -10.93 -5.19 8.27
CA ALA A 40 -9.94 -4.23 8.71
C ALA A 40 -8.67 -5.02 9.08
N PRO A 41 -7.49 -4.62 8.63
CA PRO A 41 -6.27 -5.22 9.14
C PRO A 41 -6.24 -4.93 10.64
N PHE A 42 -6.36 -5.99 11.44
CA PHE A 42 -6.11 -5.95 12.86
C PHE A 42 -4.61 -5.72 13.03
N TRP A 43 -4.23 -4.60 13.61
CA TRP A 43 -2.86 -4.29 13.97
C TRP A 43 -2.65 -4.62 15.45
N PRO A 44 -2.05 -5.77 15.82
CA PRO A 44 -1.46 -5.92 17.16
C PRO A 44 -0.23 -5.01 17.21
N GLY A 45 -0.06 -4.32 18.31
CA GLY A 45 1.06 -3.41 18.49
C GLY A 45 2.41 -4.13 18.44
N ASP A 46 3.21 -3.82 17.43
CA ASP A 46 4.63 -4.16 17.42
C ASP A 46 5.36 -3.16 18.31
N SER A 47 5.64 -3.59 19.54
CA SER A 47 6.60 -2.93 20.40
C SER A 47 8.01 -3.21 19.86
N ILE A 48 8.53 -2.32 19.03
CA ILE A 48 9.97 -2.23 18.81
C ILE A 48 10.48 -1.15 19.77
N ALA A 49 10.99 -1.60 20.91
CA ALA A 49 11.79 -0.76 21.78
C ALA A 49 13.09 -0.40 21.05
N PRO A 50 13.56 0.86 21.11
CA PRO A 50 14.89 1.21 20.64
C PRO A 50 15.92 0.60 21.60
N GLY A 51 16.60 -0.43 21.15
CA GLY A 51 17.77 -0.95 21.82
C GLY A 51 18.93 0.02 21.67
N GLY A 52 19.23 0.78 22.72
CA GLY A 52 20.50 1.44 22.88
C GLY A 52 21.60 0.39 23.05
N GLY A 53 22.62 0.50 22.26
CA GLY A 53 23.83 -0.32 22.36
C GLY A 53 25.00 0.42 21.76
N ASP A 54 25.68 1.21 22.59
CA ASP A 54 27.02 1.71 22.29
C ASP A 54 27.96 0.53 22.05
N SER A 55 28.53 0.45 20.86
CA SER A 55 29.72 -0.34 20.60
C SER A 55 30.64 0.45 19.69
N LEU A 56 31.67 1.02 20.29
CA LEU A 56 32.82 1.60 19.63
C LEU A 56 33.60 0.50 18.92
N THR A 57 33.56 0.49 17.59
CA THR A 57 34.49 -0.31 16.78
C THR A 57 35.51 0.64 16.15
N PRO A 58 36.82 0.33 16.21
CA PRO A 58 37.87 1.20 15.69
C PRO A 58 37.86 1.23 14.15
N ALA A 59 38.19 2.39 13.61
CA ALA A 59 38.29 2.65 12.18
C ALA A 59 39.39 1.78 11.52
N PRO A 60 39.15 1.27 10.29
CA PRO A 60 40.16 0.59 9.51
C PRO A 60 41.20 1.58 8.96
N PRO A 61 42.45 1.14 8.73
CA PRO A 61 43.53 2.02 8.27
C PRO A 61 43.29 2.52 6.85
N GLN A 62 43.63 3.79 6.64
CA GLN A 62 43.56 4.43 5.35
C GLN A 62 44.66 3.89 4.41
N VAL A 63 44.27 3.43 3.24
CA VAL A 63 45.15 3.07 2.13
C VAL A 63 45.44 4.34 1.32
N PRO A 64 46.71 4.66 0.95
CA PRO A 64 47.02 5.82 0.13
C PRO A 64 46.47 5.64 -1.29
N VAL A 65 45.72 6.63 -1.78
CA VAL A 65 45.29 6.69 -3.19
C VAL A 65 46.41 7.28 -4.03
N ASP A 66 46.86 6.49 -5.00
CA ASP A 66 47.80 6.92 -6.01
C ASP A 66 47.09 7.75 -7.10
N SER A 67 47.64 8.88 -7.43
CA SER A 67 47.10 9.82 -8.40
C SER A 67 47.58 9.44 -9.82
N THR A 68 46.77 8.61 -10.50
CA THR A 68 46.92 8.45 -11.97
C THR A 68 45.67 9.01 -12.63
N GLY A 69 45.86 10.15 -13.30
CA GLY A 69 44.81 10.83 -14.05
C GLY A 69 44.35 9.98 -15.23
N LEU A 70 43.12 9.48 -15.13
CA LEU A 70 42.35 9.03 -16.29
C LEU A 70 41.43 10.15 -16.75
N PRO A 71 41.23 10.35 -18.07
CA PRO A 71 40.37 11.40 -18.59
C PRO A 71 38.91 11.11 -18.12
N VAL A 72 38.31 12.10 -17.48
CA VAL A 72 36.89 12.11 -17.16
C VAL A 72 36.14 12.19 -18.48
N ASP A 73 35.47 11.11 -18.85
CA ASP A 73 34.55 11.08 -19.99
C ASP A 73 33.35 11.98 -19.67
N SER A 74 33.38 13.18 -20.25
CA SER A 74 32.35 14.21 -20.08
C SER A 74 31.17 13.99 -21.03
N THR A 75 30.71 12.74 -21.19
CA THR A 75 29.48 12.49 -21.94
C THR A 75 28.31 12.97 -21.08
N PRO A 76 27.51 13.96 -21.53
CA PRO A 76 26.33 14.37 -20.79
C PRO A 76 25.38 13.15 -20.60
N PRO A 77 24.76 13.00 -19.43
CA PRO A 77 23.78 11.93 -19.24
C PRO A 77 22.72 12.01 -20.32
N ALA A 78 22.44 10.87 -20.95
CA ALA A 78 21.40 10.78 -21.96
C ALA A 78 20.11 11.42 -21.44
N PRO A 79 19.38 12.23 -22.24
CA PRO A 79 18.14 12.84 -21.82
C PRO A 79 17.20 11.73 -21.37
N ALA A 80 16.57 11.94 -20.20
CA ALA A 80 15.56 11.01 -19.68
C ALA A 80 14.52 10.76 -20.78
N PRO A 81 14.08 9.50 -20.99
CA PRO A 81 13.11 9.19 -22.03
C PRO A 81 11.89 10.06 -21.87
N THR A 82 11.59 10.85 -22.90
CA THR A 82 10.39 11.68 -22.99
C THR A 82 9.17 10.77 -22.81
N ALA A 83 8.29 11.13 -21.88
CA ALA A 83 7.06 10.40 -21.65
C ALA A 83 6.24 10.30 -22.96
N PRO A 84 5.62 9.14 -23.25
CA PRO A 84 4.83 8.96 -24.47
C PRO A 84 3.67 9.94 -24.55
N PRO A 85 3.18 10.28 -25.79
CA PRO A 85 2.04 11.16 -25.98
C PRO A 85 0.81 10.63 -25.25
N GLY A 86 0.25 11.40 -24.32
CA GLY A 86 -0.81 10.99 -23.40
C GLY A 86 -0.38 10.93 -21.93
N ALA A 87 0.87 11.24 -21.62
CA ALA A 87 1.39 11.22 -20.26
C ALA A 87 0.57 12.13 -19.34
N HIS A 88 -0.12 11.52 -18.39
CA HIS A 88 -0.82 12.22 -17.32
C HIS A 88 0.13 13.18 -16.58
N ALA A 89 -0.28 14.44 -16.41
CA ALA A 89 0.51 15.40 -15.66
C ALA A 89 0.68 14.99 -14.19
N GLY A 90 1.90 15.21 -13.66
CA GLY A 90 2.20 14.95 -12.27
C GLY A 90 2.21 13.48 -11.86
N ILE A 91 2.41 13.24 -10.56
CA ILE A 91 2.39 11.89 -9.99
C ILE A 91 0.95 11.42 -9.71
N PRO A 92 0.69 10.09 -9.71
CA PRO A 92 -0.57 9.51 -9.26
C PRO A 92 -0.90 9.96 -7.82
N PHE A 93 -2.11 10.50 -7.59
CA PHE A 93 -2.56 10.99 -6.30
C PHE A 93 -4.02 10.60 -6.03
N GLY A 94 -4.28 9.93 -4.90
CA GLY A 94 -5.65 9.62 -4.48
C GLY A 94 -5.76 8.58 -3.38
N PRO A 95 -6.97 8.17 -3.03
CA PRO A 95 -7.21 7.17 -2.02
C PRO A 95 -7.26 5.75 -2.61
N PHE A 96 -6.97 4.77 -1.77
CA PHE A 96 -7.31 3.38 -2.03
C PHE A 96 -8.84 3.19 -2.01
N GLY A 97 -9.38 2.48 -3.00
CA GLY A 97 -10.79 2.12 -3.04
C GLY A 97 -11.76 3.25 -3.43
N LEU A 98 -11.29 4.25 -4.19
CA LEU A 98 -12.19 5.28 -4.75
C LEU A 98 -13.19 4.62 -5.70
N PRO A 99 -14.51 4.78 -5.51
CA PRO A 99 -15.51 4.25 -6.43
C PRO A 99 -15.40 4.88 -7.82
N ALA A 100 -15.64 4.10 -8.90
CA ALA A 100 -15.54 4.59 -10.29
C ALA A 100 -16.41 5.80 -10.57
N LYS A 101 -17.60 5.90 -9.97
CA LYS A 101 -18.49 7.06 -10.08
C LYS A 101 -17.90 8.39 -9.57
N LEU A 102 -16.79 8.32 -8.83
CA LEU A 102 -16.07 9.47 -8.26
C LEU A 102 -14.74 9.74 -8.99
N TYR A 103 -14.47 9.03 -10.06
CA TYR A 103 -13.27 9.30 -10.87
C TYR A 103 -13.38 10.70 -11.48
N SER A 104 -12.35 11.48 -11.25
CA SER A 104 -12.29 12.87 -11.65
C SER A 104 -10.88 13.42 -11.51
N ASP A 105 -10.70 14.65 -11.96
CA ASP A 105 -9.46 15.40 -11.78
C ASP A 105 -9.06 15.66 -10.32
N GLU A 106 -10.00 15.62 -9.36
CA GLU A 106 -9.69 15.85 -7.95
C GLU A 106 -8.73 14.77 -7.40
N PHE A 107 -8.97 13.52 -7.79
CA PHE A 107 -8.09 12.39 -7.51
C PHE A 107 -7.68 11.76 -8.85
N ASN A 108 -6.52 12.16 -9.36
CA ASN A 108 -6.01 11.66 -10.63
C ASN A 108 -5.49 10.21 -10.54
N ALA A 109 -5.63 9.55 -9.38
CA ALA A 109 -5.36 8.13 -9.23
C ALA A 109 -6.13 7.48 -8.09
N THR A 110 -6.17 6.16 -8.13
CA THR A 110 -6.67 5.30 -7.05
C THR A 110 -5.96 3.96 -7.07
N SER A 111 -6.05 3.18 -5.97
CA SER A 111 -5.75 1.75 -5.99
C SER A 111 -7.03 0.94 -5.87
N ARG A 112 -7.25 -0.02 -6.77
CA ARG A 112 -8.48 -0.80 -6.87
C ARG A 112 -8.22 -2.29 -6.87
N ALA A 113 -9.01 -3.03 -6.07
CA ALA A 113 -9.12 -4.48 -6.22
C ALA A 113 -10.23 -4.76 -7.24
N LEU A 114 -9.87 -5.35 -8.38
CA LEU A 114 -10.77 -5.58 -9.50
C LEU A 114 -10.84 -7.08 -9.80
N GLY A 115 -12.05 -7.61 -9.96
CA GLY A 115 -12.28 -8.95 -10.50
C GLY A 115 -12.12 -8.98 -12.02
N PRO A 116 -11.94 -10.17 -12.63
CA PRO A 116 -11.80 -10.28 -14.08
C PRO A 116 -12.96 -9.64 -14.83
N GLU A 117 -14.18 -9.84 -14.34
CA GLU A 117 -15.44 -9.42 -14.94
C GLU A 117 -15.64 -7.90 -14.98
N VAL A 118 -15.01 -7.17 -14.06
CA VAL A 118 -15.12 -5.70 -13.95
C VAL A 118 -13.86 -4.97 -14.37
N LEU A 119 -12.77 -5.68 -14.70
CA LEU A 119 -11.46 -5.07 -14.98
C LEU A 119 -11.55 -4.07 -16.15
N LEU A 120 -11.97 -4.52 -17.32
CA LEU A 120 -12.01 -3.67 -18.51
C LEU A 120 -13.01 -2.52 -18.40
N PRO A 121 -14.26 -2.72 -17.94
CA PRO A 121 -15.18 -1.61 -17.70
C PRO A 121 -14.65 -0.55 -16.72
N GLU A 122 -13.98 -0.97 -15.65
CA GLU A 122 -13.41 -0.07 -14.67
C GLU A 122 -12.21 0.72 -15.23
N LEU A 123 -11.32 0.05 -15.99
CA LEU A 123 -10.19 0.71 -16.65
C LEU A 123 -10.64 1.70 -17.72
N GLU A 124 -11.68 1.36 -18.48
CA GLU A 124 -12.26 2.28 -19.46
C GLU A 124 -12.90 3.50 -18.79
N ALA A 125 -13.59 3.32 -17.67
CA ALA A 125 -14.13 4.43 -16.88
C ALA A 125 -13.01 5.33 -16.35
N ALA A 126 -11.91 4.72 -15.86
CA ALA A 126 -10.74 5.43 -15.37
C ALA A 126 -10.05 6.24 -16.49
N ARG A 127 -9.84 5.62 -17.66
CA ARG A 127 -9.26 6.27 -18.86
C ARG A 127 -10.06 7.49 -19.27
N ARG A 128 -11.37 7.35 -19.39
CA ARG A 128 -12.27 8.47 -19.77
C ARG A 128 -12.27 9.62 -18.77
N ALA A 129 -12.10 9.30 -17.48
CA ALA A 129 -12.05 10.30 -16.42
C ALA A 129 -10.63 10.87 -16.19
N GLY A 130 -9.62 10.42 -16.92
CA GLY A 130 -8.22 10.79 -16.67
C GLY A 130 -7.66 10.28 -15.35
N THR A 131 -8.31 9.30 -14.72
CA THR A 131 -7.89 8.70 -13.44
C THR A 131 -6.98 7.49 -13.70
N ARG A 132 -5.83 7.46 -13.04
CA ARG A 132 -4.87 6.33 -13.11
C ARG A 132 -5.17 5.28 -12.04
N VAL A 133 -4.89 4.03 -12.30
CA VAL A 133 -5.23 2.93 -11.39
C VAL A 133 -4.02 2.08 -11.06
N VAL A 134 -3.73 1.91 -9.77
CA VAL A 134 -2.90 0.81 -9.27
C VAL A 134 -3.83 -0.37 -9.03
N ILE A 135 -3.69 -1.43 -9.83
CA ILE A 135 -4.61 -2.58 -9.80
C ILE A 135 -4.15 -3.65 -8.83
N ARG A 136 -5.08 -4.21 -8.06
CA ARG A 136 -4.89 -5.37 -7.21
C ARG A 136 -5.73 -6.53 -7.76
N LEU A 137 -5.08 -7.49 -8.41
CA LEU A 137 -5.77 -8.57 -9.15
C LEU A 137 -6.07 -9.80 -8.27
N VAL A 138 -5.28 -10.02 -7.24
CA VAL A 138 -5.37 -11.23 -6.41
C VAL A 138 -6.39 -11.16 -5.26
N GLY A 139 -6.92 -9.97 -4.98
CA GLY A 139 -7.87 -9.76 -3.87
C GLY A 139 -7.21 -9.66 -2.49
N GLY A 140 -7.96 -9.94 -1.44
CA GLY A 140 -7.50 -9.87 -0.04
C GLY A 140 -6.65 -11.09 0.38
N HIS A 141 -5.95 -10.97 1.53
CA HIS A 141 -5.03 -11.98 2.08
C HIS A 141 -5.67 -13.36 2.22
N SER A 142 -6.93 -13.44 2.67
CA SER A 142 -7.68 -14.69 2.88
C SER A 142 -7.75 -15.57 1.63
N ARG A 143 -7.56 -14.96 0.45
CA ARG A 143 -7.69 -15.64 -0.84
C ARG A 143 -6.47 -16.49 -1.24
N TYR A 144 -5.32 -16.26 -0.60
CA TYR A 144 -4.05 -16.92 -0.92
C TYR A 144 -3.21 -17.20 0.34
N ARG A 145 -3.90 -17.52 1.44
CA ARG A 145 -3.30 -18.07 2.67
C ARG A 145 -3.58 -19.57 2.77
N LYS A 146 -2.56 -20.32 3.19
CA LYS A 146 -2.71 -21.73 3.57
C LYS A 146 -3.60 -21.85 4.81
N LYS A 147 -4.05 -23.06 5.13
CA LYS A 147 -4.88 -23.34 6.33
C LYS A 147 -4.22 -22.87 7.65
N ASN A 148 -2.90 -22.89 7.72
CA ASN A 148 -2.12 -22.40 8.88
C ASN A 148 -1.92 -20.87 8.87
N GLY A 149 -2.52 -20.15 7.92
CA GLY A 149 -2.42 -18.70 7.79
C GLY A 149 -1.19 -18.20 7.02
N SER A 150 -0.19 -19.05 6.70
CA SER A 150 0.99 -18.62 5.95
C SER A 150 0.67 -18.33 4.48
N PHE A 151 1.52 -17.54 3.82
CA PHE A 151 1.40 -17.22 2.40
C PHE A 151 1.47 -18.47 1.51
N SER A 152 0.64 -18.50 0.46
CA SER A 152 0.65 -19.53 -0.58
C SER A 152 0.93 -18.92 -1.94
N MET A 153 2.10 -19.21 -2.50
CA MET A 153 2.46 -18.78 -3.86
C MET A 153 1.58 -19.45 -4.92
N GLU A 154 1.20 -20.70 -4.71
CA GLU A 154 0.32 -21.45 -5.60
C GLU A 154 -1.05 -20.81 -5.71
N GLU A 155 -1.70 -20.54 -4.57
CA GLU A 155 -3.00 -19.88 -4.53
C GLU A 155 -2.93 -18.46 -5.10
N TRP A 156 -1.83 -17.74 -4.84
CA TRP A 156 -1.61 -16.41 -5.38
C TRP A 156 -1.51 -16.45 -6.91
N LYS A 157 -0.73 -17.38 -7.49
CA LYS A 157 -0.63 -17.60 -8.95
C LYS A 157 -1.99 -17.95 -9.54
N ALA A 158 -2.71 -18.90 -8.94
CA ALA A 158 -4.04 -19.30 -9.41
C ALA A 158 -5.04 -18.12 -9.44
N ARG A 159 -4.92 -17.18 -8.49
CA ARG A 159 -5.71 -15.94 -8.50
C ARG A 159 -5.34 -15.03 -9.66
N LEU A 160 -4.07 -14.94 -10.00
CA LEU A 160 -3.57 -14.08 -11.07
C LEU A 160 -3.88 -14.67 -12.45
N ASP A 161 -3.82 -15.99 -12.59
CA ASP A 161 -4.11 -16.70 -13.86
C ASP A 161 -5.52 -16.47 -14.39
N ARG A 162 -6.47 -16.06 -13.56
CA ARG A 162 -7.83 -15.71 -13.99
C ARG A 162 -7.89 -14.53 -14.97
N TYR A 163 -6.81 -13.76 -15.07
CA TYR A 163 -6.71 -12.58 -15.92
C TYR A 163 -5.86 -12.84 -17.19
N ARG A 164 -5.35 -14.06 -17.37
CA ARG A 164 -4.40 -14.41 -18.44
C ARG A 164 -4.93 -14.09 -19.84
N ASP A 165 -6.23 -14.33 -20.05
CA ASP A 165 -6.87 -14.14 -21.35
C ASP A 165 -7.55 -12.76 -21.50
N ILE A 166 -7.30 -11.84 -20.57
CA ILE A 166 -7.85 -10.48 -20.59
C ILE A 166 -6.76 -9.54 -21.07
N ASP A 167 -6.91 -9.02 -22.28
CA ASP A 167 -5.99 -8.01 -22.80
C ASP A 167 -6.38 -6.61 -22.29
N PHE A 168 -5.51 -6.05 -21.49
CA PHE A 168 -5.58 -4.66 -21.01
C PHE A 168 -4.25 -3.92 -21.22
N SER A 169 -3.41 -4.39 -22.14
CA SER A 169 -2.09 -3.82 -22.44
C SER A 169 -2.17 -2.36 -22.85
N SER A 170 -3.18 -1.96 -23.61
CA SER A 170 -3.37 -0.56 -23.99
C SER A 170 -3.54 0.39 -22.81
N TYR A 171 -4.09 -0.08 -21.68
CA TYR A 171 -4.22 0.72 -20.46
C TYR A 171 -2.91 0.81 -19.66
N ILE A 172 -2.00 -0.14 -19.86
CA ILE A 172 -0.64 -0.08 -19.31
C ILE A 172 0.21 0.90 -20.13
N GLU A 173 0.09 0.84 -21.45
CA GLU A 173 0.86 1.64 -22.41
C GLU A 173 0.52 3.13 -22.31
N ASP A 174 -0.74 3.49 -22.17
CA ASP A 174 -1.17 4.89 -22.03
C ASP A 174 -1.06 5.44 -20.60
N GLY A 175 -0.67 4.59 -19.63
CA GLY A 175 -0.46 4.97 -18.24
C GLY A 175 -1.74 5.05 -17.39
N THR A 176 -2.89 4.61 -17.91
CA THR A 176 -4.11 4.42 -17.11
C THR A 176 -3.83 3.42 -15.97
N VAL A 177 -3.13 2.31 -16.26
CA VAL A 177 -2.61 1.40 -15.25
C VAL A 177 -1.22 1.84 -14.81
N VAL A 178 -1.10 2.30 -13.56
CA VAL A 178 0.18 2.70 -12.93
C VAL A 178 1.04 1.49 -12.61
N GLY A 179 0.43 0.39 -12.18
CA GLY A 179 1.12 -0.84 -11.84
C GLY A 179 0.23 -1.85 -11.09
N HIS A 180 0.79 -3.03 -10.89
CA HIS A 180 0.17 -4.13 -10.16
C HIS A 180 0.57 -4.11 -8.69
N PHE A 181 -0.38 -3.90 -7.80
CA PHE A 181 -0.23 -4.07 -6.36
C PHE A 181 -0.24 -5.57 -6.04
N ILE A 182 0.95 -6.17 -5.93
CA ILE A 182 1.12 -7.62 -5.87
C ILE A 182 0.87 -8.22 -4.49
N LEU A 183 1.24 -7.51 -3.40
CA LEU A 183 1.12 -8.01 -2.04
C LEU A 183 1.00 -6.87 -1.03
N ASP A 184 0.21 -7.13 -0.01
CA ASP A 184 -0.03 -6.24 1.11
C ASP A 184 0.73 -6.73 2.35
N GLU A 185 1.52 -5.84 2.98
CA GLU A 185 2.17 -6.04 4.26
C GLU A 185 2.90 -7.40 4.45
N PRO A 186 3.86 -7.75 3.59
CA PRO A 186 4.61 -9.00 3.70
C PRO A 186 5.40 -9.12 5.02
N HIS A 187 5.68 -7.98 5.66
CA HIS A 187 6.41 -7.84 6.91
C HIS A 187 5.54 -8.02 8.16
N ASP A 188 4.23 -7.97 8.04
CA ASP A 188 3.32 -8.13 9.18
C ASP A 188 2.99 -9.61 9.40
N LYS A 189 3.65 -10.21 10.40
CA LYS A 189 3.45 -11.61 10.77
C LYS A 189 2.01 -11.97 11.09
N SER A 190 1.20 -11.02 11.59
CA SER A 190 -0.21 -11.26 11.91
C SER A 190 -1.03 -11.60 10.66
N ASN A 191 -0.63 -11.06 9.52
CA ASN A 191 -1.25 -11.37 8.24
C ASN A 191 -0.87 -12.73 7.68
N TRP A 192 0.23 -13.35 8.16
CA TRP A 192 0.86 -14.52 7.52
C TRP A 192 1.13 -15.68 8.50
N GLY A 193 0.20 -15.92 9.44
CA GLY A 193 0.27 -17.06 10.36
C GLY A 193 1.52 -17.07 11.23
N GLY A 194 1.98 -15.90 11.67
CA GLY A 194 3.17 -15.74 12.51
C GLY A 194 4.49 -15.70 11.73
N THR A 195 4.46 -15.78 10.39
CA THR A 195 5.67 -15.78 9.53
C THR A 195 5.81 -14.49 8.74
N LEU A 196 6.94 -14.28 8.11
CA LEU A 196 7.15 -13.22 7.10
C LEU A 196 7.04 -13.85 5.71
N VAL A 197 6.65 -13.05 4.70
CA VAL A 197 6.75 -13.48 3.30
C VAL A 197 8.17 -13.20 2.82
N PRO A 198 8.99 -14.21 2.45
CA PRO A 198 10.39 -14.01 2.09
C PRO A 198 10.59 -13.03 0.93
N LEU A 199 11.67 -12.25 0.96
CA LEU A 199 11.98 -11.25 -0.09
C LEU A 199 12.12 -11.87 -1.48
N ALA A 200 12.72 -13.07 -1.57
CA ALA A 200 12.81 -13.84 -2.82
C ALA A 200 11.42 -14.22 -3.35
N THR A 201 10.46 -14.51 -2.47
CA THR A 201 9.07 -14.80 -2.85
C THR A 201 8.39 -13.57 -3.42
N ILE A 202 8.66 -12.38 -2.86
CA ILE A 202 8.11 -11.10 -3.37
C ILE A 202 8.65 -10.82 -4.79
N ASP A 203 9.95 -11.03 -5.02
CA ASP A 203 10.54 -10.84 -6.35
C ASP A 203 10.03 -11.88 -7.36
N GLU A 204 9.79 -13.13 -6.91
CA GLU A 204 9.16 -14.19 -7.73
C GLU A 204 7.70 -13.83 -8.10
N MET A 205 6.93 -13.22 -7.19
CA MET A 205 5.59 -12.69 -7.50
C MET A 205 5.67 -11.60 -8.57
N ALA A 206 6.63 -10.69 -8.44
CA ALA A 206 6.87 -9.64 -9.42
C ALA A 206 7.28 -10.24 -10.78
N ARG A 207 8.15 -11.25 -10.80
CA ARG A 207 8.56 -11.99 -11.99
C ARG A 207 7.34 -12.59 -12.69
N TYR A 208 6.51 -13.32 -11.95
CA TYR A 208 5.31 -13.95 -12.51
C TYR A 208 4.31 -12.94 -13.07
N SER A 209 4.13 -11.79 -12.39
CA SER A 209 3.32 -10.68 -12.92
C SER A 209 3.86 -10.16 -14.25
N LYS A 210 5.19 -10.03 -14.39
CA LYS A 210 5.84 -9.57 -15.62
C LYS A 210 5.88 -10.63 -16.73
N GLU A 211 5.74 -11.89 -16.42
CA GLU A 211 5.53 -12.93 -17.44
C GLU A 211 4.19 -12.76 -18.15
N LEU A 212 3.16 -12.33 -17.41
CA LEU A 212 1.84 -12.07 -17.98
C LEU A 212 1.76 -10.68 -18.65
N TRP A 213 2.37 -9.66 -18.02
CA TRP A 213 2.34 -8.27 -18.47
C TRP A 213 3.74 -7.64 -18.34
N PRO A 214 4.62 -7.82 -19.35
CA PRO A 214 6.04 -7.45 -19.25
C PRO A 214 6.29 -5.97 -18.94
N THR A 215 5.42 -5.09 -19.41
CA THR A 215 5.56 -3.64 -19.26
C THR A 215 4.89 -3.09 -18.01
N MET A 216 4.13 -3.90 -17.26
CA MET A 216 3.42 -3.42 -16.06
C MET A 216 4.35 -3.32 -14.85
N PRO A 217 4.48 -2.15 -14.21
CA PRO A 217 5.21 -2.04 -12.95
C PRO A 217 4.60 -2.89 -11.84
N THR A 218 5.45 -3.40 -10.95
CA THR A 218 5.02 -4.20 -9.78
C THR A 218 5.28 -3.44 -8.49
N ILE A 219 4.29 -3.40 -7.61
CA ILE A 219 4.30 -2.59 -6.38
C ILE A 219 3.96 -3.49 -5.20
N VAL A 220 4.75 -3.45 -4.13
CA VAL A 220 4.44 -4.13 -2.86
C VAL A 220 4.18 -3.09 -1.77
N ARG A 221 3.07 -3.23 -1.04
CA ARG A 221 2.86 -2.40 0.15
C ARG A 221 3.62 -3.02 1.33
N GLY A 222 4.83 -2.54 1.50
CA GLY A 222 5.76 -2.96 2.52
C GLY A 222 6.81 -1.89 2.76
N TRP A 223 7.31 -1.82 3.96
CA TRP A 223 8.29 -0.80 4.32
C TRP A 223 9.61 -1.04 3.60
N PRO A 224 10.21 -0.01 2.99
CA PRO A 224 11.54 -0.11 2.41
C PRO A 224 12.59 -0.70 3.37
N ALA A 225 12.50 -0.42 4.67
CA ALA A 225 13.37 -1.01 5.67
C ALA A 225 13.29 -2.55 5.73
N TYR A 226 12.11 -3.14 5.52
CA TYR A 226 11.93 -4.58 5.42
C TYR A 226 12.47 -5.14 4.10
N LEU A 227 12.33 -4.37 3.03
CA LEU A 227 12.69 -4.79 1.68
C LEU A 227 14.18 -4.65 1.38
N LYS A 228 14.94 -3.88 2.18
CA LYS A 228 16.36 -3.67 1.96
C LYS A 228 17.20 -4.95 2.13
N GLY A 229 18.37 -4.97 1.47
CA GLY A 229 19.30 -6.08 1.57
C GLY A 229 19.03 -7.23 0.60
N TYR A 230 18.06 -7.08 -0.29
CA TYR A 230 17.79 -8.01 -1.39
C TYR A 230 17.95 -7.31 -2.74
N ASN A 231 18.58 -7.98 -3.70
CA ASN A 231 18.77 -7.45 -5.06
C ASN A 231 17.57 -7.86 -5.94
N TYR A 232 16.53 -7.03 -5.92
CA TYR A 232 15.33 -7.27 -6.72
C TYR A 232 15.64 -7.22 -8.21
N LYS A 233 15.19 -8.22 -8.95
CA LYS A 233 15.28 -8.24 -10.42
C LYS A 233 13.98 -7.74 -11.07
N TYR A 234 12.86 -8.00 -10.47
CA TYR A 234 11.53 -7.81 -11.05
C TYR A 234 10.62 -6.85 -10.28
N LEU A 235 10.79 -6.72 -8.96
CA LEU A 235 10.02 -5.76 -8.18
C LEU A 235 10.44 -4.34 -8.51
N ASP A 236 9.46 -3.46 -8.79
CA ASP A 236 9.69 -2.08 -9.19
C ASP A 236 9.58 -1.08 -8.04
N ALA A 237 8.61 -1.21 -7.15
CA ALA A 237 8.33 -0.19 -6.15
C ALA A 237 7.92 -0.76 -4.79
N ALA A 238 8.34 -0.04 -3.74
CA ALA A 238 7.82 -0.18 -2.37
C ALA A 238 6.72 0.85 -2.12
N TRP A 239 5.77 0.53 -1.24
CA TRP A 239 4.71 1.46 -0.85
C TRP A 239 4.66 1.60 0.67
N ALA A 240 5.07 2.77 1.18
CA ALA A 240 5.06 3.12 2.59
C ALA A 240 3.89 4.06 2.93
N GLN A 241 3.14 3.76 3.98
CA GLN A 241 2.06 4.61 4.47
C GLN A 241 2.40 5.22 5.82
N TYR A 242 2.29 6.53 5.92
CA TYR A 242 2.55 7.26 7.15
C TYR A 242 1.36 7.21 8.12
N SER A 243 1.70 7.05 9.38
CA SER A 243 0.83 7.23 10.54
C SER A 243 1.66 7.94 11.63
N GLU A 244 1.02 8.75 12.47
CA GLU A 244 1.67 9.49 13.55
C GLU A 244 2.53 8.60 14.46
N ARG A 245 2.11 7.37 14.71
CA ARG A 245 2.85 6.39 15.52
C ARG A 245 4.27 6.06 15.02
N PHE A 246 4.59 6.39 13.78
CA PHE A 246 5.93 6.20 13.19
C PHE A 246 6.88 7.38 13.48
N GLY A 247 6.48 8.28 14.38
CA GLY A 247 7.27 9.44 14.79
C GLY A 247 7.29 10.57 13.76
N PRO A 248 8.34 11.44 13.79
CA PRO A 248 8.40 12.61 12.93
C PRO A 248 8.35 12.26 11.45
N ILE A 249 7.51 12.98 10.68
CA ILE A 249 7.34 12.76 9.23
C ILE A 249 8.66 12.94 8.46
N SER A 250 9.55 13.83 8.89
CA SER A 250 10.87 14.03 8.26
C SER A 250 11.76 12.79 8.39
N THR A 251 11.79 12.17 9.57
CA THR A 251 12.51 10.92 9.82
C THR A 251 11.91 9.79 8.98
N PHE A 252 10.58 9.63 9.01
CA PHE A 252 9.88 8.64 8.19
C PHE A 252 10.26 8.77 6.71
N MET A 253 10.24 9.99 6.15
CA MET A 253 10.58 10.20 4.73
C MET A 253 12.04 9.90 4.44
N SER A 254 12.97 10.47 5.22
CA SER A 254 14.42 10.27 4.97
C SER A 254 14.82 8.79 5.02
N GLU A 255 14.27 8.03 5.97
CA GLU A 255 14.53 6.59 6.11
C GLU A 255 13.94 5.79 4.94
N ASN A 256 12.66 6.02 4.60
CA ASN A 256 12.01 5.28 3.52
C ASN A 256 12.65 5.58 2.15
N VAL A 257 13.04 6.82 1.88
CA VAL A 257 13.77 7.19 0.65
C VAL A 257 15.15 6.55 0.61
N ARG A 258 15.91 6.63 1.71
CA ARG A 258 17.24 5.98 1.82
C ARG A 258 17.15 4.49 1.53
N ASP A 259 16.22 3.79 2.20
CA ASP A 259 16.11 2.34 2.13
C ASP A 259 15.52 1.87 0.78
N ALA A 260 14.61 2.64 0.16
CA ALA A 260 14.14 2.40 -1.20
C ALA A 260 15.27 2.55 -2.23
N LYS A 261 16.07 3.61 -2.13
CA LYS A 261 17.27 3.83 -2.97
C LYS A 261 18.26 2.68 -2.83
N ALA A 262 18.53 2.24 -1.60
CA ALA A 262 19.45 1.13 -1.34
C ALA A 262 18.99 -0.20 -1.97
N SER A 263 17.69 -0.35 -2.25
CA SER A 263 17.12 -1.54 -2.89
C SER A 263 16.86 -1.34 -4.40
N GLY A 264 17.16 -0.16 -4.96
CA GLY A 264 16.86 0.20 -6.33
C GLY A 264 15.36 0.24 -6.65
N LEU A 265 14.50 0.44 -5.63
CA LEU A 265 13.05 0.47 -5.78
C LEU A 265 12.54 1.91 -5.86
N ALA A 266 11.56 2.17 -6.72
CA ALA A 266 10.78 3.39 -6.64
C ALA A 266 9.94 3.42 -5.34
N LEU A 267 9.48 4.62 -4.93
CA LEU A 267 8.74 4.78 -3.67
C LEU A 267 7.35 5.36 -3.93
N VAL A 268 6.33 4.58 -3.59
CA VAL A 268 4.95 5.03 -3.40
C VAL A 268 4.79 5.42 -1.93
N VAL A 269 4.19 6.56 -1.66
CA VAL A 269 3.87 7.00 -0.31
C VAL A 269 2.37 7.20 -0.14
N GLY A 270 1.91 7.40 1.08
CA GLY A 270 0.53 7.76 1.39
C GLY A 270 0.32 8.01 2.87
N LEU A 271 -0.86 8.49 3.21
CA LEU A 271 -1.32 8.70 4.57
C LEU A 271 -2.29 7.60 4.99
N ASN A 272 -2.21 7.12 6.22
CA ASN A 272 -3.26 6.32 6.82
C ASN A 272 -4.35 7.27 7.37
N LEU A 273 -5.15 7.83 6.47
CA LEU A 273 -6.11 8.91 6.76
C LEU A 273 -7.08 8.57 7.89
N LEU A 274 -7.55 7.31 7.93
CA LEU A 274 -8.63 6.89 8.80
C LEU A 274 -8.16 6.33 10.16
N ALA A 275 -6.86 6.04 10.32
CA ALA A 275 -6.34 5.44 11.54
C ALA A 275 -4.90 5.91 11.88
N GLY A 276 -4.41 6.95 11.22
CA GLY A 276 -3.04 7.44 11.38
C GLY A 276 -2.92 8.81 12.03
N GLY A 277 -4.03 9.39 12.51
CA GLY A 277 -4.04 10.68 13.20
C GLY A 277 -3.71 10.60 14.68
N THR A 278 -3.45 11.74 15.28
CA THR A 278 -3.27 11.87 16.74
C THR A 278 -4.60 11.88 17.47
N ARG A 279 -4.57 11.60 18.79
CA ARG A 279 -5.74 11.78 19.66
C ARG A 279 -6.32 13.20 19.60
N GLY A 280 -5.47 14.20 19.42
CA GLY A 280 -5.88 15.61 19.31
C GLY A 280 -6.60 15.98 18.01
N SER A 281 -6.70 15.07 17.04
CA SER A 281 -7.47 15.32 15.80
C SER A 281 -8.97 15.51 16.04
N GLY A 282 -9.51 14.96 17.13
CA GLY A 282 -10.96 14.92 17.41
C GLY A 282 -11.78 14.05 16.44
N ILE A 283 -11.13 13.32 15.53
CA ILE A 283 -11.79 12.47 14.53
C ILE A 283 -11.65 11.01 14.95
N THR A 284 -12.77 10.36 15.25
CA THR A 284 -12.78 8.91 15.53
C THR A 284 -12.25 8.16 14.30
N GLY A 285 -11.28 7.27 14.54
CA GLY A 285 -10.71 6.46 13.47
C GLY A 285 -11.60 5.30 13.06
N TYR A 286 -11.28 4.73 11.91
CA TYR A 286 -11.95 3.52 11.40
C TYR A 286 -11.66 2.28 12.25
N VAL A 287 -10.48 2.23 12.87
CA VAL A 287 -10.09 1.16 13.79
C VAL A 287 -10.34 1.62 15.22
N ARG A 288 -10.93 0.76 16.05
CA ARG A 288 -11.22 1.06 17.47
C ARG A 288 -9.95 1.50 18.21
N GLY A 289 -10.02 2.63 18.90
CA GLY A 289 -8.89 3.20 19.64
C GLY A 289 -7.91 4.00 18.80
N MET A 290 -8.09 4.06 17.49
CA MET A 290 -7.31 4.88 16.58
C MET A 290 -8.05 6.17 16.23
N TYR A 291 -7.31 7.12 15.65
CA TYR A 291 -7.86 8.42 15.26
C TYR A 291 -7.63 8.67 13.76
N GLY A 292 -8.65 9.24 13.11
CA GLY A 292 -8.49 9.79 11.77
C GLY A 292 -7.63 11.05 11.79
N MET A 293 -6.99 11.38 10.68
CA MET A 293 -6.18 12.59 10.58
C MET A 293 -7.05 13.84 10.52
N SER A 294 -6.67 14.90 11.24
CA SER A 294 -7.28 16.22 11.10
C SER A 294 -6.90 16.87 9.76
N PRO A 295 -7.65 17.88 9.27
CA PRO A 295 -7.29 18.62 8.06
C PRO A 295 -5.87 19.20 8.10
N ALA A 296 -5.44 19.71 9.25
CA ALA A 296 -4.09 20.23 9.45
C ALA A 296 -3.03 19.13 9.31
N GLN A 297 -3.26 17.95 9.89
CA GLN A 297 -2.38 16.79 9.77
C GLN A 297 -2.30 16.31 8.30
N VAL A 298 -3.43 16.24 7.60
CA VAL A 298 -3.47 15.89 6.17
C VAL A 298 -2.60 16.85 5.35
N LYS A 299 -2.78 18.16 5.54
CA LYS A 299 -1.99 19.19 4.83
C LYS A 299 -0.50 19.08 5.14
N THR A 300 -0.15 19.10 6.42
CA THR A 300 1.26 19.15 6.85
C THR A 300 2.01 17.88 6.45
N TRP A 301 1.45 16.72 6.79
CA TRP A 301 2.12 15.45 6.50
C TRP A 301 2.06 15.09 5.02
N GLY A 302 0.93 15.35 4.35
CA GLY A 302 0.82 15.13 2.91
C GLY A 302 1.77 15.99 2.12
N ALA A 303 1.94 17.27 2.47
CA ALA A 303 2.89 18.16 1.82
C ALA A 303 4.35 17.69 2.03
N ALA A 304 4.69 17.23 3.23
CA ALA A 304 6.02 16.68 3.52
C ALA A 304 6.31 15.40 2.70
N LEU A 305 5.33 14.52 2.55
CA LEU A 305 5.47 13.32 1.71
C LEU A 305 5.64 13.67 0.22
N LEU A 306 4.95 14.70 -0.28
CA LEU A 306 5.04 15.14 -1.68
C LEU A 306 6.28 15.99 -1.99
N ALA A 307 7.00 16.45 -0.97
CA ALA A 307 8.17 17.32 -1.17
C ALA A 307 9.39 16.57 -1.70
N ASP A 308 9.48 15.25 -1.51
CA ASP A 308 10.63 14.47 -1.97
C ASP A 308 10.43 14.03 -3.43
N PRO A 309 11.34 14.42 -4.36
CA PRO A 309 11.23 14.08 -5.78
C PRO A 309 11.42 12.58 -6.07
N TYR A 310 11.81 11.79 -5.07
CA TYR A 310 11.92 10.34 -5.22
C TYR A 310 10.56 9.63 -5.22
N VAL A 311 9.53 10.29 -4.72
CA VAL A 311 8.17 9.76 -4.66
C VAL A 311 7.59 9.65 -6.08
N CYS A 312 7.09 8.45 -6.45
CA CYS A 312 6.51 8.19 -7.76
C CYS A 312 4.97 8.21 -7.76
N ALA A 313 4.33 8.02 -6.61
CA ALA A 313 2.88 8.08 -6.43
C ALA A 313 2.51 8.36 -4.98
N PHE A 314 1.34 8.97 -4.76
CA PHE A 314 0.78 9.23 -3.45
C PHE A 314 -0.59 8.58 -3.33
N LEU A 315 -0.65 7.43 -2.63
CA LEU A 315 -1.87 6.65 -2.50
C LEU A 315 -2.19 6.40 -1.02
N SER A 316 -3.26 6.97 -0.52
CA SER A 316 -3.64 6.93 0.89
C SER A 316 -4.69 5.86 1.21
N TRP A 317 -4.59 5.23 2.36
CA TRP A 317 -5.59 4.31 2.90
C TRP A 317 -6.62 5.09 3.72
N LYS A 318 -7.87 4.89 3.47
CA LYS A 318 -8.60 4.51 2.24
C LYS A 318 -9.77 5.47 2.06
N TYR A 319 -10.43 5.47 0.91
CA TYR A 319 -11.67 6.22 0.71
C TYR A 319 -12.73 5.84 1.74
N ASN A 320 -13.37 6.84 2.33
CA ASN A 320 -14.53 6.72 3.19
C ASN A 320 -15.40 7.96 3.00
N GLU A 321 -16.63 7.80 2.58
CA GLU A 321 -17.54 8.90 2.26
C GLU A 321 -17.67 9.88 3.42
N GLY A 322 -17.95 9.39 4.64
CA GLY A 322 -18.15 10.24 5.81
C GLY A 322 -16.93 11.04 6.24
N TYR A 323 -15.72 10.59 5.89
CA TYR A 323 -14.48 11.33 6.13
C TYR A 323 -14.16 12.31 4.99
N PHE A 324 -14.24 11.84 3.75
CA PHE A 324 -13.85 12.62 2.57
C PHE A 324 -14.86 13.74 2.23
N SER A 325 -16.14 13.59 2.60
CA SER A 325 -17.16 14.62 2.41
C SER A 325 -17.03 15.82 3.34
N ARG A 326 -16.19 15.75 4.38
CA ARG A 326 -15.97 16.88 5.29
C ARG A 326 -15.29 18.02 4.57
N PRO A 327 -15.88 19.25 4.56
CA PRO A 327 -15.36 20.35 3.73
C PRO A 327 -13.88 20.66 3.95
N ALA A 328 -13.43 20.66 5.22
CA ALA A 328 -12.03 20.94 5.56
C ALA A 328 -11.07 19.81 5.12
N ILE A 329 -11.49 18.54 5.14
CA ILE A 329 -10.71 17.41 4.60
C ILE A 329 -10.64 17.50 3.09
N LYS A 330 -11.78 17.77 2.42
CA LYS A 330 -11.83 17.95 0.97
C LYS A 330 -10.89 19.07 0.52
N SER A 331 -10.93 20.23 1.18
CA SER A 331 -10.01 21.33 0.91
C SER A 331 -8.54 20.94 1.11
N ALA A 332 -8.22 20.19 2.16
CA ALA A 332 -6.86 19.73 2.42
C ALA A 332 -6.36 18.78 1.33
N LEU A 333 -7.21 17.85 0.89
CA LEU A 333 -6.88 16.89 -0.18
C LEU A 333 -6.76 17.58 -1.55
N ALA A 334 -7.61 18.57 -1.86
CA ALA A 334 -7.52 19.35 -3.10
C ALA A 334 -6.19 20.12 -3.20
N GLU A 335 -5.70 20.68 -2.09
CA GLU A 335 -4.38 21.34 -2.05
C GLU A 335 -3.25 20.35 -2.34
N LEU A 336 -3.30 19.14 -1.75
CA LEU A 336 -2.31 18.10 -2.04
C LEU A 336 -2.41 17.57 -3.46
N SER A 337 -3.62 17.40 -4.00
CA SER A 337 -3.84 17.03 -5.39
C SER A 337 -3.21 18.04 -6.35
N SER A 338 -3.39 19.34 -6.09
CA SER A 338 -2.73 20.37 -6.88
C SER A 338 -1.20 20.25 -6.85
N LYS A 339 -0.60 20.01 -5.67
CA LYS A 339 0.84 19.77 -5.56
C LYS A 339 1.30 18.54 -6.35
N ALA A 340 0.56 17.45 -6.25
CA ALA A 340 0.88 16.21 -6.96
C ALA A 340 0.82 16.36 -8.49
N LYS A 341 -0.11 17.17 -9.00
CA LYS A 341 -0.23 17.47 -10.44
C LYS A 341 0.97 18.24 -11.00
N HIS A 342 1.67 19.01 -10.17
CA HIS A 342 2.88 19.76 -10.56
C HIS A 342 4.18 19.01 -10.26
N ALA A 343 4.12 17.85 -9.58
CA ALA A 343 5.30 17.05 -9.33
C ALA A 343 5.75 16.32 -10.62
N GLU A 344 7.07 16.13 -10.78
CA GLU A 344 7.63 15.42 -11.93
C GLU A 344 7.18 13.94 -11.91
N ASN A 345 6.56 13.49 -13.00
CA ASN A 345 6.16 12.09 -13.15
C ASN A 345 7.32 11.25 -13.67
N ARG A 346 7.98 10.52 -12.78
CA ARG A 346 9.08 9.60 -13.09
C ARG A 346 8.66 8.14 -13.22
N GLY A 347 7.36 7.86 -13.12
CA GLY A 347 6.83 6.50 -13.07
C GLY A 347 7.24 5.73 -11.80
N CYS A 348 6.57 4.62 -11.54
CA CYS A 348 6.87 3.74 -10.38
C CYS A 348 7.64 2.48 -10.83
N ARG A 349 8.67 2.67 -11.66
CA ARG A 349 9.57 1.60 -12.11
C ARG A 349 10.83 1.57 -11.27
N LYS A 350 11.44 0.41 -11.21
CA LYS A 350 12.77 0.18 -10.63
C LYS A 350 13.77 1.22 -11.16
N ARG A 351 14.66 1.71 -10.29
CA ARG A 351 15.63 2.78 -10.56
C ARG A 351 17.05 2.30 -10.40
#